data_ea3e95eb30e244c4fb111badc812fb27
#
_entry.id   ea3e95eb30e244c4fb111badc812fb27
#
_cell.length_a   1.000
_cell.length_b   1.000
_cell.length_c   1.000
_cell.angle_alpha   90.00
_cell.angle_beta   90.00
_cell.angle_gamma   90.00
#
_symmetry.space_group_name_H-M   'P 1'
#
loop_
_entity.id
_entity.type
_entity.pdbx_description
1 polymer ?
#
loop_
_entity_poly.entity_id
_entity_poly.type
_entity_poly.pdbx_seq_one_letter_code
_entity_poly.pdbx_strand_id
1 'polypeptide(L)'
;MKRHPLAWWGCCALLAIFVLHSDSAIYATVISLALAVLVLLSRESSYWYRSFAFTLRIAVLLFLIRMSVGIVIGVPMPGRTLFRLPEIHLPSWLVGIRLGGEVTSQRLLTTFHECAILISLVLIFGAANALVSPRSLMKTFPRALYNVSTTILVATSTLPQLARSFSRIKNAQRLRGHSHSTITSWRKVSVPLLEESLERALDLATAMEARGYGYMKNVSQYRPLIWRIHDSILLSSALAVVVVFW
;
A
#
# COMPACT_ATOMS: atom_id res chain seq x y z
N MET A 1 -0.79 2.13 21.59
CA MET A 1 -1.31 3.54 21.57
C MET A 1 -2.00 3.77 20.23
N LYS A 2 -3.31 4.06 20.23
CA LYS A 2 -4.05 4.32 18.98
C LYS A 2 -3.78 5.75 18.55
N ARG A 3 -2.90 5.94 17.58
CA ARG A 3 -2.59 7.24 16.96
C ARG A 3 -3.72 7.65 16.02
N HIS A 4 -3.90 8.96 15.80
CA HIS A 4 -4.90 9.46 14.87
C HIS A 4 -4.49 9.10 13.43
N PRO A 5 -5.37 8.45 12.64
CA PRO A 5 -5.02 7.96 11.30
C PRO A 5 -4.50 9.03 10.35
N LEU A 6 -5.14 10.22 10.35
CA LEU A 6 -4.72 11.33 9.50
C LEU A 6 -3.35 11.89 9.88
N ALA A 7 -3.03 11.96 11.19
CA ALA A 7 -1.72 12.47 11.62
C ALA A 7 -0.60 11.55 11.16
N TRP A 8 -0.81 10.24 11.24
CA TRP A 8 0.18 9.26 10.79
C TRP A 8 0.38 9.27 9.27
N TRP A 9 -0.73 9.26 8.51
CA TRP A 9 -0.66 9.35 7.05
C TRP A 9 -0.09 10.69 6.58
N GLY A 10 -0.46 11.79 7.24
CA GLY A 10 0.11 13.10 6.97
C GLY A 10 1.62 13.15 7.21
N CYS A 11 2.08 12.58 8.32
CA CYS A 11 3.51 12.45 8.61
C CYS A 11 4.25 11.63 7.54
N CYS A 12 3.71 10.47 7.16
CA CYS A 12 4.29 9.64 6.09
C CYS A 12 4.30 10.37 4.74
N ALA A 13 3.24 11.12 4.41
CA ALA A 13 3.19 11.91 3.18
C ALA A 13 4.25 13.03 3.16
N LEU A 14 4.41 13.75 4.26
CA LEU A 14 5.46 14.78 4.39
C LEU A 14 6.86 14.19 4.26
N LEU A 15 7.12 13.05 4.89
CA LEU A 15 8.40 12.35 4.77
C LEU A 15 8.64 11.82 3.35
N ALA A 16 7.59 11.37 2.65
CA ALA A 16 7.70 10.94 1.25
C ALA A 16 8.03 12.12 0.33
N ILE A 17 7.39 13.29 0.53
CA ILE A 17 7.70 14.52 -0.22
C ILE A 17 9.15 14.94 0.04
N PHE A 18 9.60 14.89 1.29
CA PHE A 18 10.97 15.19 1.65
C PHE A 18 11.98 14.28 0.95
N VAL A 19 11.75 12.96 0.96
CA VAL A 19 12.63 11.98 0.30
C VAL A 19 12.67 12.19 -1.21
N LEU A 20 11.54 12.56 -1.84
CA LEU A 20 11.48 12.85 -3.27
C LEU A 20 12.25 14.11 -3.66
N HIS A 21 12.32 15.08 -2.76
CA HIS A 21 12.97 16.37 -3.03
C HIS A 21 14.43 16.42 -2.56
N SER A 22 14.82 15.46 -1.74
CA SER A 22 16.19 15.36 -1.21
C SER A 22 17.16 14.77 -2.23
N ASP A 23 18.20 15.52 -2.59
CA ASP A 23 19.28 15.07 -3.48
C ASP A 23 20.26 14.08 -2.80
N SER A 24 20.06 13.75 -1.54
CA SER A 24 20.96 12.89 -0.78
C SER A 24 20.37 11.52 -0.44
N ALA A 25 21.00 10.45 -0.95
CA ALA A 25 20.67 9.08 -0.60
C ALA A 25 20.75 8.79 0.91
N ILE A 26 21.60 9.54 1.63
CA ILE A 26 21.82 9.32 3.08
C ILE A 26 20.54 9.65 3.86
N TYR A 27 19.87 10.78 3.56
CA TYR A 27 18.63 11.14 4.23
C TYR A 27 17.51 10.15 3.94
N ALA A 28 17.40 9.70 2.69
CA ALA A 28 16.42 8.68 2.29
C ALA A 28 16.61 7.37 3.05
N THR A 29 17.86 6.88 3.16
CA THR A 29 18.18 5.64 3.88
C THR A 29 17.98 5.77 5.39
N VAL A 30 18.37 6.89 6.00
CA VAL A 30 18.20 7.13 7.44
C VAL A 30 16.73 7.19 7.83
N ILE A 31 15.91 7.91 7.06
CA ILE A 31 14.46 8.02 7.31
C ILE A 31 13.78 6.67 7.16
N SER A 32 14.10 5.92 6.11
CA SER A 32 13.51 4.61 5.89
C SER A 32 13.89 3.61 6.98
N LEU A 33 15.14 3.64 7.44
CA LEU A 33 15.62 2.81 8.54
C LEU A 33 14.93 3.19 9.87
N ALA A 34 14.84 4.48 10.16
CA ALA A 34 14.16 4.98 11.37
C ALA A 34 12.68 4.56 11.40
N LEU A 35 11.97 4.68 10.27
CA LEU A 35 10.59 4.22 10.15
C LEU A 35 10.46 2.71 10.27
N ALA A 36 11.36 1.94 9.65
CA ALA A 36 11.37 0.48 9.78
C ALA A 36 11.57 0.05 11.24
N VAL A 37 12.52 0.64 11.94
CA VAL A 37 12.75 0.40 13.37
C VAL A 37 11.53 0.79 14.21
N LEU A 38 10.91 1.94 13.94
CA LEU A 38 9.71 2.40 14.64
C LEU A 38 8.54 1.42 14.45
N VAL A 39 8.34 0.90 13.24
CA VAL A 39 7.29 -0.11 12.96
C VAL A 39 7.61 -1.43 13.67
N LEU A 40 8.87 -1.87 13.66
CA LEU A 40 9.31 -3.09 14.34
C LEU A 40 9.18 -3.00 15.86
N LEU A 41 9.41 -1.83 16.46
CA LEU A 41 9.24 -1.59 17.90
C LEU A 41 7.75 -1.46 18.29
N SER A 42 6.89 -1.03 17.37
CA SER A 42 5.45 -0.84 17.60
C SER A 42 4.65 -2.15 17.53
N ARG A 43 5.11 -3.21 18.19
CA ARG A 43 4.59 -4.60 18.17
C ARG A 43 3.17 -4.75 18.74
N GLU A 44 2.15 -4.12 18.18
CA GLU A 44 0.79 -4.24 18.73
C GLU A 44 -0.10 -5.33 18.15
N SER A 45 0.22 -5.99 17.01
CA SER A 45 -0.56 -7.15 16.56
C SER A 45 0.11 -7.96 15.45
N SER A 46 0.04 -9.28 15.56
CA SER A 46 0.63 -10.27 14.63
C SER A 46 0.18 -10.14 13.17
N TYR A 47 -0.99 -9.58 12.90
CA TYR A 47 -1.54 -9.46 11.55
C TYR A 47 -0.84 -8.34 10.73
N TRP A 48 -0.58 -7.20 11.35
CA TRP A 48 0.05 -6.05 10.71
C TRP A 48 1.54 -6.24 10.50
N TYR A 49 2.19 -7.02 11.34
CA TYR A 49 3.58 -7.42 11.17
C TYR A 49 3.81 -8.21 9.86
N ARG A 50 2.89 -9.10 9.50
CA ARG A 50 2.96 -9.83 8.23
C ARG A 50 2.88 -8.90 7.02
N SER A 51 2.04 -7.86 7.09
CA SER A 51 1.94 -6.86 6.02
C SER A 51 3.24 -6.09 5.84
N PHE A 52 3.88 -5.66 6.94
CA PHE A 52 5.16 -4.96 6.87
C PHE A 52 6.30 -5.86 6.43
N ALA A 53 6.36 -7.10 6.89
CA ALA A 53 7.33 -8.08 6.43
C ALA A 53 7.22 -8.36 4.93
N PHE A 54 6.00 -8.34 4.38
CA PHE A 54 5.77 -8.43 2.94
C PHE A 54 6.30 -7.21 2.21
N THR A 55 6.05 -6.00 2.71
CA THR A 55 6.63 -4.76 2.15
C THR A 55 8.15 -4.77 2.18
N LEU A 56 8.76 -5.27 3.27
CA LEU A 56 10.21 -5.39 3.37
C LEU A 56 10.78 -6.36 2.31
N ARG A 57 10.10 -7.48 2.07
CA ARG A 57 10.51 -8.42 0.99
C ARG A 57 10.41 -7.78 -0.39
N ILE A 58 9.34 -7.01 -0.63
CA ILE A 58 9.18 -6.25 -1.88
C ILE A 58 10.31 -5.22 -2.02
N ALA A 59 10.66 -4.50 -0.96
CA ALA A 59 11.74 -3.51 -0.96
C ALA A 59 13.09 -4.15 -1.32
N VAL A 60 13.41 -5.31 -0.73
CA VAL A 60 14.63 -6.07 -1.06
C VAL A 60 14.59 -6.57 -2.52
N LEU A 61 13.46 -7.08 -2.97
CA LEU A 61 13.30 -7.55 -4.36
C LEU A 61 13.49 -6.40 -5.35
N LEU A 62 12.87 -5.24 -5.07
CA LEU A 62 13.04 -4.03 -5.90
C LEU A 62 14.49 -3.56 -5.92
N PHE A 63 15.19 -3.61 -4.78
CA PHE A 63 16.62 -3.30 -4.72
C PHE A 63 17.42 -4.18 -5.66
N LEU A 64 17.22 -5.50 -5.58
CA LEU A 64 17.94 -6.46 -6.42
C LEU A 64 17.64 -6.26 -7.91
N ILE A 65 16.37 -6.10 -8.26
CA ILE A 65 15.95 -5.87 -9.66
C ILE A 65 16.55 -4.55 -10.18
N ARG A 66 16.38 -3.46 -9.43
CA ARG A 66 16.84 -2.13 -9.88
C ARG A 66 18.35 -2.06 -10.00
N MET A 67 19.08 -2.68 -9.04
CA MET A 67 20.53 -2.75 -9.08
C MET A 67 21.00 -3.61 -10.26
N SER A 68 20.35 -4.75 -10.51
CA SER A 68 20.66 -5.60 -11.66
C SER A 68 20.41 -4.86 -12.99
N VAL A 69 19.28 -4.18 -13.10
CA VAL A 69 18.95 -3.36 -14.29
C VAL A 69 19.96 -2.22 -14.45
N GLY A 70 20.32 -1.52 -13.38
CA GLY A 70 21.32 -0.44 -13.40
C GLY A 70 22.72 -0.90 -13.79
N ILE A 71 23.08 -2.15 -13.51
CA ILE A 71 24.38 -2.74 -13.90
C ILE A 71 24.31 -3.20 -15.36
N VAL A 72 23.21 -3.80 -15.81
CA VAL A 72 23.08 -4.39 -17.14
C VAL A 72 22.71 -3.36 -18.20
N ILE A 73 21.72 -2.51 -17.90
CA ILE A 73 21.15 -1.51 -18.83
C ILE A 73 21.62 -0.14 -18.36
N GLY A 74 22.77 0.33 -18.78
CA GLY A 74 23.27 1.60 -18.28
C GLY A 74 23.53 2.62 -19.37
N VAL A 75 23.24 3.86 -19.03
CA VAL A 75 23.67 5.04 -19.78
C VAL A 75 25.18 5.20 -19.52
N PRO A 76 26.01 5.43 -20.54
CA PRO A 76 27.45 5.69 -20.35
C PRO A 76 27.59 6.99 -19.57
N MET A 77 28.14 6.90 -18.36
CA MET A 77 28.45 8.06 -17.51
C MET A 77 29.97 8.22 -17.40
N PRO A 78 30.50 9.46 -17.43
CA PRO A 78 31.89 9.72 -17.22
C PRO A 78 32.30 9.27 -15.82
N GLY A 79 33.44 8.59 -15.68
CA GLY A 79 33.93 8.14 -14.38
C GLY A 79 34.95 7.03 -14.48
N ARG A 80 35.47 6.59 -13.34
CA ARG A 80 36.44 5.50 -13.26
C ARG A 80 35.76 4.17 -13.59
N THR A 81 36.20 3.50 -14.64
CA THR A 81 35.69 2.17 -15.02
C THR A 81 36.11 1.13 -13.97
N LEU A 82 35.13 0.44 -13.41
CA LEU A 82 35.36 -0.63 -12.44
C LEU A 82 35.50 -1.98 -13.13
N PHE A 83 34.62 -2.27 -14.06
CA PHE A 83 34.65 -3.48 -14.90
C PHE A 83 33.89 -3.23 -16.20
N ARG A 84 34.21 -4.03 -17.23
CA ARG A 84 33.54 -3.99 -18.54
C ARG A 84 32.70 -5.25 -18.70
N LEU A 85 31.43 -5.05 -19.01
CA LEU A 85 30.54 -6.12 -19.43
C LEU A 85 30.61 -6.24 -20.95
N PRO A 86 30.51 -7.46 -21.51
CA PRO A 86 30.44 -7.63 -22.95
C PRO A 86 29.23 -6.87 -23.52
N GLU A 87 29.49 -6.09 -24.57
CA GLU A 87 28.43 -5.33 -25.23
C GLU A 87 27.64 -6.27 -26.15
N ILE A 88 26.34 -6.39 -25.90
CA ILE A 88 25.43 -7.16 -26.75
C ILE A 88 24.75 -6.18 -27.72
N HIS A 89 25.08 -6.32 -29.01
CA HIS A 89 24.43 -5.54 -30.06
C HIS A 89 22.98 -6.03 -30.23
N LEU A 90 22.03 -5.19 -29.89
CA LEU A 90 20.61 -5.47 -30.09
C LEU A 90 20.17 -5.16 -31.54
N PRO A 91 19.11 -5.82 -32.03
CA PRO A 91 18.53 -5.54 -33.34
C PRO A 91 18.11 -4.06 -33.46
N SER A 92 18.14 -3.55 -34.71
CA SER A 92 17.91 -2.13 -35.02
C SER A 92 16.55 -1.55 -34.61
N TRP A 93 15.58 -2.36 -34.22
CA TRP A 93 14.28 -1.93 -33.72
C TRP A 93 14.30 -1.53 -32.21
N LEU A 94 15.37 -1.84 -31.45
CA LEU A 94 15.59 -1.47 -30.06
C LEU A 94 16.69 -0.38 -29.96
N VAL A 95 16.63 0.61 -30.82
CA VAL A 95 17.58 1.73 -30.84
C VAL A 95 17.50 2.51 -29.53
N GLY A 96 18.64 2.62 -28.85
CA GLY A 96 18.76 3.38 -27.60
C GLY A 96 19.00 2.55 -26.33
N ILE A 97 18.79 1.25 -26.35
CA ILE A 97 19.10 0.37 -25.23
C ILE A 97 20.45 -0.31 -25.48
N ARG A 98 21.44 0.00 -24.66
CA ARG A 98 22.75 -0.68 -24.65
C ARG A 98 22.78 -1.68 -23.50
N LEU A 99 22.93 -2.96 -23.83
CA LEU A 99 23.14 -4.01 -22.82
C LEU A 99 24.64 -4.24 -22.66
N GLY A 100 25.14 -4.06 -21.44
CA GLY A 100 26.56 -4.17 -21.12
C GLY A 100 27.30 -2.84 -21.22
N GLY A 101 28.58 -2.90 -21.52
CA GLY A 101 29.48 -1.74 -21.61
C GLY A 101 30.24 -1.46 -20.30
N GLU A 102 30.80 -0.26 -20.19
CA GLU A 102 31.62 0.12 -19.03
C GLU A 102 30.75 0.45 -17.82
N VAL A 103 30.97 -0.24 -16.72
CA VAL A 103 30.35 0.08 -15.43
C VAL A 103 31.27 1.03 -14.68
N THR A 104 30.86 2.29 -14.61
CA THR A 104 31.61 3.35 -13.92
C THR A 104 31.16 3.50 -12.47
N SER A 105 32.06 3.99 -11.60
CA SER A 105 31.74 4.26 -10.20
C SER A 105 30.57 5.25 -10.05
N GLN A 106 30.50 6.25 -10.92
CA GLN A 106 29.44 7.24 -10.89
C GLN A 106 28.07 6.64 -11.26
N ARG A 107 28.05 5.71 -12.23
CA ARG A 107 26.85 4.95 -12.59
C ARG A 107 26.31 4.11 -11.43
N LEU A 108 27.22 3.45 -10.67
CA LEU A 108 26.81 2.69 -9.49
C LEU A 108 26.27 3.59 -8.38
N LEU A 109 26.89 4.74 -8.14
CA LEU A 109 26.43 5.71 -7.15
C LEU A 109 25.05 6.28 -7.50
N THR A 110 24.81 6.66 -8.75
CA THR A 110 23.50 7.16 -9.18
C THR A 110 22.43 6.08 -9.11
N THR A 111 22.75 4.85 -9.55
CA THR A 111 21.81 3.72 -9.41
C THR A 111 21.50 3.42 -7.95
N PHE A 112 22.48 3.47 -7.07
CA PHE A 112 22.26 3.29 -5.64
C PHE A 112 21.41 4.40 -5.04
N HIS A 113 21.64 5.64 -5.44
CA HIS A 113 20.83 6.80 -5.03
C HIS A 113 19.36 6.62 -5.43
N GLU A 114 19.10 6.30 -6.68
CA GLU A 114 17.74 6.04 -7.18
C GLU A 114 17.09 4.84 -6.47
N CYS A 115 17.85 3.77 -6.22
CA CYS A 115 17.38 2.65 -5.41
C CYS A 115 17.00 3.07 -4.00
N ALA A 116 17.82 3.89 -3.34
CA ALA A 116 17.57 4.36 -1.99
C ALA A 116 16.27 5.16 -1.89
N ILE A 117 16.00 6.04 -2.85
CA ILE A 117 14.75 6.81 -2.93
C ILE A 117 13.55 5.88 -3.12
N LEU A 118 13.60 4.98 -4.11
CA LEU A 118 12.50 4.06 -4.39
C LEU A 118 12.17 3.16 -3.19
N ILE A 119 13.19 2.60 -2.57
CA ILE A 119 13.03 1.73 -1.39
C ILE A 119 12.46 2.52 -0.22
N SER A 120 12.94 3.74 0.00
CA SER A 120 12.45 4.61 1.06
C SER A 120 10.97 4.91 0.89
N LEU A 121 10.51 5.22 -0.32
CA LEU A 121 9.09 5.44 -0.62
C LEU A 121 8.25 4.19 -0.35
N VAL A 122 8.72 3.02 -0.78
CA VAL A 122 8.02 1.75 -0.53
C VAL A 122 7.93 1.45 0.97
N LEU A 123 9.00 1.70 1.73
CA LEU A 123 9.03 1.50 3.18
C LEU A 123 8.16 2.50 3.93
N ILE A 124 8.16 3.78 3.53
CA ILE A 124 7.27 4.82 4.09
C ILE A 124 5.80 4.43 3.88
N PHE A 125 5.44 4.02 2.66
CA PHE A 125 4.09 3.58 2.34
C PHE A 125 3.71 2.30 3.10
N GLY A 126 4.65 1.36 3.20
CA GLY A 126 4.50 0.14 4.01
C GLY A 126 4.29 0.44 5.48
N ALA A 127 5.03 1.39 6.05
CA ALA A 127 4.88 1.84 7.43
C ALA A 127 3.52 2.55 7.65
N ALA A 128 3.08 3.37 6.68
CA ALA A 128 1.77 4.00 6.72
C ALA A 128 0.64 2.97 6.83
N ASN A 129 0.69 1.92 6.00
CA ASN A 129 -0.30 0.85 6.00
C ASN A 129 -0.19 -0.10 7.20
N ALA A 130 1.02 -0.30 7.73
CA ALA A 130 1.24 -1.24 8.84
C ALA A 130 0.69 -0.76 10.18
N LEU A 131 0.73 0.54 10.46
CA LEU A 131 0.32 1.10 11.75
C LEU A 131 -1.13 1.60 11.77
N VAL A 132 -1.71 1.88 10.61
CA VAL A 132 -3.08 2.39 10.50
C VAL A 132 -3.92 1.50 9.60
N SER A 133 -5.00 0.94 10.14
CA SER A 133 -5.93 0.16 9.32
C SER A 133 -6.70 1.06 8.35
N PRO A 134 -6.93 0.64 7.09
CA PRO A 134 -7.74 1.40 6.13
C PRO A 134 -9.14 1.73 6.65
N ARG A 135 -9.72 0.84 7.46
CA ARG A 135 -11.02 1.06 8.10
C ARG A 135 -11.02 2.23 9.09
N SER A 136 -9.92 2.45 9.81
CA SER A 136 -9.81 3.59 10.74
C SER A 136 -9.65 4.91 9.99
N LEU A 137 -8.98 4.89 8.84
CA LEU A 137 -8.86 6.06 7.97
C LEU A 137 -10.23 6.51 7.43
N MET A 138 -11.06 5.57 6.99
CA MET A 138 -12.41 5.86 6.48
C MET A 138 -13.34 6.49 7.52
N LYS A 139 -13.13 6.19 8.81
CA LYS A 139 -13.89 6.83 9.90
C LYS A 139 -13.56 8.31 10.11
N THR A 140 -12.47 8.77 9.54
CA THR A 140 -11.97 10.14 9.72
C THR A 140 -12.40 11.08 8.60
N PHE A 141 -13.11 10.58 7.58
CA PHE A 141 -13.62 11.40 6.50
C PHE A 141 -14.61 12.46 7.00
N PRO A 142 -14.61 13.67 6.39
CA PRO A 142 -15.51 14.75 6.75
C PRO A 142 -16.98 14.33 6.56
N ARG A 143 -17.88 14.98 7.29
CA ARG A 143 -19.32 14.69 7.28
C ARG A 143 -19.94 14.71 5.88
N ALA A 144 -19.41 15.52 4.96
CA ALA A 144 -19.84 15.56 3.58
C ALA A 144 -19.69 14.20 2.84
N LEU A 145 -18.69 13.39 3.23
CA LEU A 145 -18.41 12.08 2.65
C LEU A 145 -18.94 10.91 3.51
N TYR A 146 -19.81 11.20 4.50
CA TYR A 146 -20.34 10.19 5.42
C TYR A 146 -20.99 9.00 4.69
N ASN A 147 -21.86 9.27 3.70
CA ASN A 147 -22.53 8.22 2.95
C ASN A 147 -21.54 7.36 2.16
N VAL A 148 -20.55 7.99 1.53
CA VAL A 148 -19.48 7.29 0.78
C VAL A 148 -18.67 6.43 1.73
N SER A 149 -18.23 6.97 2.87
CA SER A 149 -17.44 6.22 3.84
C SER A 149 -18.19 5.04 4.44
N THR A 150 -19.49 5.21 4.71
CA THR A 150 -20.37 4.14 5.20
C THR A 150 -20.53 3.04 4.16
N THR A 151 -20.77 3.41 2.90
CA THR A 151 -20.89 2.45 1.79
C THR A 151 -19.59 1.64 1.64
N ILE A 152 -18.44 2.29 1.66
CA ILE A 152 -17.12 1.60 1.56
C ILE A 152 -16.88 0.69 2.78
N LEU A 153 -17.25 1.12 3.99
CA LEU A 153 -17.13 0.29 5.18
C LEU A 153 -18.01 -0.94 5.12
N VAL A 154 -19.25 -0.80 4.66
CA VAL A 154 -20.17 -1.92 4.43
C VAL A 154 -19.61 -2.85 3.35
N ALA A 155 -19.21 -2.32 2.19
CA ALA A 155 -18.61 -3.11 1.11
C ALA A 155 -17.37 -3.88 1.59
N THR A 156 -16.47 -3.23 2.32
CA THR A 156 -15.24 -3.88 2.86
C THR A 156 -15.56 -4.97 3.89
N SER A 157 -16.66 -4.85 4.64
CA SER A 157 -17.07 -5.87 5.61
C SER A 157 -17.83 -7.03 4.96
N THR A 158 -18.53 -6.81 3.85
CA THR A 158 -19.28 -7.84 3.12
C THR A 158 -18.40 -8.68 2.18
N LEU A 159 -17.32 -8.12 1.63
CA LEU A 159 -16.39 -8.85 0.75
C LEU A 159 -15.90 -10.20 1.31
N PRO A 160 -15.41 -10.31 2.57
CA PRO A 160 -15.00 -11.59 3.13
C PRO A 160 -16.18 -12.56 3.34
N GLN A 161 -17.38 -12.04 3.51
CA GLN A 161 -18.59 -12.86 3.63
C GLN A 161 -18.99 -13.46 2.28
N LEU A 162 -18.98 -12.62 1.22
CA LEU A 162 -19.18 -13.05 -0.16
C LEU A 162 -18.17 -14.13 -0.59
N ALA A 163 -16.89 -13.98 -0.25
CA ALA A 163 -15.86 -14.98 -0.55
C ALA A 163 -16.15 -16.32 0.14
N ARG A 164 -16.65 -16.30 1.38
CA ARG A 164 -17.06 -17.51 2.10
C ARG A 164 -18.31 -18.15 1.47
N SER A 165 -19.33 -17.34 1.12
CA SER A 165 -20.54 -17.84 0.44
C SER A 165 -20.20 -18.45 -0.91
N PHE A 166 -19.32 -17.79 -1.70
CA PHE A 166 -18.83 -18.34 -2.96
C PHE A 166 -18.18 -19.71 -2.77
N SER A 167 -17.27 -19.85 -1.80
CA SER A 167 -16.61 -21.14 -1.51
C SER A 167 -17.60 -22.21 -1.07
N ARG A 168 -18.60 -21.85 -0.25
CA ARG A 168 -19.66 -22.75 0.21
C ARG A 168 -20.53 -23.24 -0.95
N ILE A 169 -21.02 -22.33 -1.80
CA ILE A 169 -21.84 -22.65 -2.96
C ILE A 169 -21.04 -23.51 -3.95
N LYS A 170 -19.80 -23.14 -4.21
CA LYS A 170 -18.90 -23.89 -5.08
C LYS A 170 -18.71 -25.33 -4.60
N ASN A 171 -18.48 -25.53 -3.31
CA ASN A 171 -18.33 -26.87 -2.73
C ASN A 171 -19.63 -27.68 -2.80
N ALA A 172 -20.78 -27.02 -2.54
CA ALA A 172 -22.09 -27.69 -2.69
C ALA A 172 -22.35 -28.13 -4.14
N GLN A 173 -21.99 -27.32 -5.13
CA GLN A 173 -22.10 -27.70 -6.55
C GLN A 173 -21.18 -28.86 -6.92
N ARG A 174 -19.96 -28.92 -6.33
CA ARG A 174 -19.05 -30.07 -6.51
C ARG A 174 -19.66 -31.37 -5.98
N LEU A 175 -20.26 -31.34 -4.81
CA LEU A 175 -20.93 -32.52 -4.21
C LEU A 175 -22.13 -33.00 -5.05
N ARG A 176 -22.76 -32.06 -5.81
CA ARG A 176 -23.84 -32.40 -6.77
C ARG A 176 -23.32 -32.94 -8.12
N GLY A 177 -22.01 -33.22 -8.24
CA GLY A 177 -21.43 -33.79 -9.46
C GLY A 177 -21.17 -32.78 -10.60
N HIS A 178 -21.26 -31.46 -10.33
CA HIS A 178 -21.01 -30.46 -11.36
C HIS A 178 -19.52 -30.17 -11.48
N SER A 179 -18.92 -30.50 -12.62
CA SER A 179 -17.53 -30.19 -12.97
C SER A 179 -17.32 -28.69 -13.21
N HIS A 180 -16.15 -28.15 -12.78
CA HIS A 180 -15.86 -26.71 -12.79
C HIS A 180 -15.28 -26.16 -14.11
N SER A 181 -15.21 -26.94 -15.17
CA SER A 181 -14.45 -26.56 -16.38
C SER A 181 -15.21 -25.76 -17.43
N THR A 182 -16.52 -25.49 -17.24
CA THR A 182 -17.36 -24.89 -18.29
C THR A 182 -18.00 -23.58 -17.82
N ILE A 183 -18.22 -22.64 -18.76
CA ILE A 183 -18.91 -21.33 -18.53
C ILE A 183 -20.30 -21.56 -17.90
N THR A 184 -21.01 -22.62 -18.25
CA THR A 184 -22.27 -23.06 -17.63
C THR A 184 -22.15 -23.35 -16.13
N SER A 185 -20.99 -23.76 -15.68
CA SER A 185 -20.70 -24.03 -14.26
C SER A 185 -20.62 -22.72 -13.44
N TRP A 186 -20.16 -21.63 -14.06
CA TRP A 186 -20.14 -20.29 -13.46
C TRP A 186 -21.56 -19.79 -13.16
N ARG A 187 -22.49 -19.97 -14.08
CA ARG A 187 -23.89 -19.60 -13.92
C ARG A 187 -24.56 -20.32 -12.75
N LYS A 188 -24.25 -21.61 -12.53
CA LYS A 188 -24.75 -22.41 -11.41
C LYS A 188 -24.26 -21.93 -10.03
N VAL A 189 -23.16 -21.21 -9.98
CA VAL A 189 -22.61 -20.63 -8.76
C VAL A 189 -23.03 -19.18 -8.60
N SER A 190 -23.05 -18.41 -9.69
CA SER A 190 -23.32 -16.96 -9.64
C SER A 190 -24.78 -16.65 -9.29
N VAL A 191 -25.77 -17.41 -9.80
CA VAL A 191 -27.18 -17.15 -9.52
C VAL A 191 -27.50 -17.30 -8.03
N PRO A 192 -27.18 -18.42 -7.35
CA PRO A 192 -27.41 -18.54 -5.91
C PRO A 192 -26.60 -17.53 -5.08
N LEU A 193 -25.41 -17.14 -5.56
CA LEU A 193 -24.60 -16.14 -4.89
C LEU A 193 -25.25 -14.76 -4.96
N LEU A 194 -25.81 -14.37 -6.13
CA LEU A 194 -26.52 -13.11 -6.31
C LEU A 194 -27.80 -13.08 -5.47
N GLU A 195 -28.57 -14.17 -5.44
CA GLU A 195 -29.78 -14.30 -4.63
C GLU A 195 -29.45 -14.10 -3.13
N GLU A 196 -28.48 -14.83 -2.59
CA GLU A 196 -28.03 -14.69 -1.20
C GLU A 196 -27.50 -13.27 -0.91
N SER A 197 -26.79 -12.67 -1.87
CA SER A 197 -26.24 -11.32 -1.68
C SER A 197 -27.32 -10.24 -1.71
N LEU A 198 -28.37 -10.42 -2.53
CA LEU A 198 -29.50 -9.51 -2.59
C LEU A 198 -30.34 -9.58 -1.31
N GLU A 199 -30.67 -10.78 -0.84
CA GLU A 199 -31.40 -11.00 0.41
C GLU A 199 -30.66 -10.32 1.58
N ARG A 200 -29.37 -10.56 1.69
CA ARG A 200 -28.52 -9.93 2.72
C ARG A 200 -28.46 -8.40 2.60
N ALA A 201 -28.47 -7.86 1.38
CA ALA A 201 -28.48 -6.42 1.15
C ALA A 201 -29.83 -5.80 1.60
N LEU A 202 -30.94 -6.48 1.35
CA LEU A 202 -32.26 -6.06 1.80
C LEU A 202 -32.37 -6.11 3.34
N ASP A 203 -31.91 -7.19 3.97
CA ASP A 203 -31.87 -7.31 5.42
C ASP A 203 -31.01 -6.21 6.08
N LEU A 204 -29.87 -5.89 5.47
CA LEU A 204 -29.03 -4.80 5.96
C LEU A 204 -29.71 -3.45 5.78
N ALA A 205 -30.37 -3.21 4.64
CA ALA A 205 -31.08 -1.95 4.38
C ALA A 205 -32.22 -1.73 5.37
N THR A 206 -33.06 -2.75 5.60
CA THR A 206 -34.13 -2.69 6.58
C THR A 206 -33.62 -2.47 8.01
N ALA A 207 -32.53 -3.15 8.38
CA ALA A 207 -31.89 -2.96 9.68
C ALA A 207 -31.30 -1.54 9.84
N MET A 208 -30.74 -0.96 8.79
CA MET A 208 -30.22 0.40 8.79
C MET A 208 -31.37 1.43 8.88
N GLU A 209 -32.44 1.23 8.14
CA GLU A 209 -33.65 2.08 8.18
C GLU A 209 -34.29 2.06 9.58
N ALA A 210 -34.46 0.89 10.18
CA ALA A 210 -34.95 0.73 11.53
C ALA A 210 -34.10 1.45 12.59
N ARG A 211 -32.82 1.67 12.32
CA ARG A 211 -31.90 2.45 13.16
C ARG A 211 -31.89 3.95 12.84
N GLY A 212 -32.73 4.42 11.91
CA GLY A 212 -32.83 5.81 11.52
C GLY A 212 -31.73 6.30 10.57
N TYR A 213 -31.09 5.38 9.82
CA TYR A 213 -30.09 5.76 8.83
C TYR A 213 -30.75 6.63 7.74
N GLY A 214 -30.15 7.78 7.45
CA GLY A 214 -30.66 8.72 6.45
C GLY A 214 -31.58 9.81 6.99
N TYR A 215 -32.20 9.64 8.17
CA TYR A 215 -33.09 10.62 8.75
C TYR A 215 -32.40 11.70 9.58
N MET A 216 -31.26 11.39 10.19
CA MET A 216 -30.54 12.31 11.07
C MET A 216 -29.36 12.99 10.36
N LYS A 217 -29.34 14.34 10.41
CA LYS A 217 -28.20 15.15 9.96
C LYS A 217 -26.96 14.99 10.86
N ASN A 218 -27.15 14.70 12.16
CA ASN A 218 -26.08 14.51 13.14
C ASN A 218 -26.08 13.07 13.64
N VAL A 219 -25.22 12.25 13.05
CA VAL A 219 -25.08 10.84 13.44
C VAL A 219 -24.03 10.75 14.56
N SER A 220 -24.39 10.07 15.65
CA SER A 220 -23.46 9.77 16.74
C SER A 220 -22.42 8.73 16.30
N GLN A 221 -21.15 8.98 16.61
CA GLN A 221 -20.08 8.04 16.30
C GLN A 221 -19.76 7.17 17.51
N TYR A 222 -19.85 5.86 17.33
CA TYR A 222 -19.37 4.92 18.34
C TYR A 222 -17.83 4.91 18.31
N ARG A 223 -17.20 5.27 19.46
CA ARG A 223 -15.75 5.42 19.62
C ARG A 223 -15.16 6.43 18.63
N PRO A 224 -15.43 7.73 18.81
CA PRO A 224 -14.84 8.77 17.97
C PRO A 224 -13.32 8.76 18.10
N LEU A 225 -12.63 9.01 16.99
CA LEU A 225 -11.18 9.18 17.00
C LEU A 225 -10.89 10.62 17.46
N ILE A 226 -10.35 10.74 18.68
CA ILE A 226 -10.02 12.03 19.27
C ILE A 226 -8.58 12.40 18.86
N TRP A 227 -8.41 13.62 18.34
CA TRP A 227 -7.11 14.19 18.07
C TRP A 227 -6.40 14.49 19.38
N ARG A 228 -5.17 14.01 19.55
CA ARG A 228 -4.36 14.21 20.75
C ARG A 228 -3.17 15.14 20.45
N ILE A 229 -2.64 15.78 21.47
CA ILE A 229 -1.46 16.65 21.39
C ILE A 229 -0.27 15.92 20.75
N HIS A 230 -0.09 14.64 21.05
CA HIS A 230 0.96 13.80 20.43
C HIS A 230 0.83 13.69 18.91
N ASP A 231 -0.39 13.75 18.37
CA ASP A 231 -0.62 13.69 16.92
C ASP A 231 -0.19 15.01 16.25
N SER A 232 -0.41 16.13 16.93
CA SER A 232 0.06 17.45 16.47
C SER A 232 1.59 17.56 16.54
N ILE A 233 2.22 17.06 17.61
CA ILE A 233 3.68 17.05 17.75
C ILE A 233 4.31 16.21 16.63
N LEU A 234 3.72 15.06 16.30
CA LEU A 234 4.22 14.19 15.25
C LEU A 234 4.14 14.85 13.87
N LEU A 235 3.05 15.56 13.58
CA LEU A 235 2.91 16.32 12.34
C LEU A 235 3.86 17.52 12.28
N SER A 236 3.97 18.28 13.38
CA SER A 236 4.87 19.44 13.42
C SER A 236 6.34 19.03 13.34
N SER A 237 6.74 17.91 13.92
CA SER A 237 8.11 17.39 13.80
C SER A 237 8.42 16.96 12.36
N ALA A 238 7.49 16.29 11.67
CA ALA A 238 7.67 15.94 10.27
C ALA A 238 7.72 17.18 9.37
N LEU A 239 6.88 18.19 9.63
CA LEU A 239 6.89 19.46 8.90
C LEU A 239 8.19 20.21 9.15
N ALA A 240 8.68 20.26 10.38
CA ALA A 240 9.96 20.90 10.72
C ALA A 240 11.13 20.27 9.97
N VAL A 241 11.17 18.93 9.85
CA VAL A 241 12.18 18.22 9.06
C VAL A 241 12.10 18.66 7.60
N VAL A 242 10.91 18.73 7.02
CA VAL A 242 10.73 19.19 5.64
C VAL A 242 11.21 20.63 5.46
N VAL A 243 10.83 21.55 6.36
CA VAL A 243 11.15 22.99 6.24
C VAL A 243 12.63 23.29 6.50
N VAL A 244 13.28 22.60 7.42
CA VAL A 244 14.71 22.81 7.76
C VAL A 244 15.65 22.31 6.68
N PHE A 245 15.25 21.28 5.94
CA PHE A 245 16.09 20.63 4.93
C PHE A 245 15.61 20.87 3.49
N TRP A 246 14.57 21.66 3.30
CA TRP A 246 14.13 22.17 2.00
C TRP A 246 15.04 23.34 1.62
#